data_e7d0fe329cc51db059b918f1975442d1
#
_entry.id   e7d0fe329cc51db059b918f1975442d1
#
_cell.length_a   1.000
_cell.length_b   1.000
_cell.length_c   1.000
_cell.angle_alpha   90.00
_cell.angle_beta   90.00
_cell.angle_gamma   90.00
#
_symmetry.space_group_name_H-M   'P 1'
#
loop_
_entity.id
_entity.type
_entity.pdbx_description
1 polymer ?
#
loop_
_entity_poly.entity_id
_entity_poly.type
_entity_poly.pdbx_seq_one_letter_code
_entity_poly.pdbx_strand_id
1 'polypeptide(L)'
;VMDKNHPSTAHLPDNFEREDEFYDFKSLKKDKLSFLVRVDEDSYKQGKMGDFHPLAWYHEFDGGKAFYTNYGHTNETFTQPDMQKHLIGGLTWAMADKLNYANVTSKRAPEENRFVKTNLVKNLFEPTELAVMPNGKVIFTERRGALKVWNPTTNETTIAATSDVYDKFEYGLMGIGLDPKFEENNWVYLYYT
;
A
#
# COMPACT_ATOMS: atom_id res chain seq x y z
N VAL A 1 1.78 -5.72 -24.68
CA VAL A 1 1.72 -6.92 -23.83
C VAL A 1 2.92 -7.79 -24.11
N MET A 2 3.55 -8.32 -23.06
CA MET A 2 4.77 -9.16 -23.16
C MET A 2 4.46 -10.66 -23.04
N ASP A 3 3.51 -11.02 -22.19
CA ASP A 3 3.05 -12.40 -22.02
C ASP A 3 1.53 -12.46 -22.12
N LYS A 4 1.02 -13.19 -23.11
CA LYS A 4 -0.40 -13.41 -23.39
C LYS A 4 -0.94 -14.69 -22.75
N ASN A 5 -0.09 -15.51 -22.15
CA ASN A 5 -0.51 -16.78 -21.54
C ASN A 5 -0.97 -16.57 -20.09
N HIS A 6 -0.62 -15.45 -19.49
CA HIS A 6 -1.02 -15.16 -18.11
C HIS A 6 -2.51 -14.71 -18.07
N PRO A 7 -3.31 -15.16 -17.08
CA PRO A 7 -4.74 -14.84 -17.00
C PRO A 7 -5.03 -13.34 -16.94
N SER A 8 -4.12 -12.53 -16.39
CA SER A 8 -4.30 -11.09 -16.31
C SER A 8 -4.13 -10.36 -17.64
N THR A 9 -3.53 -10.99 -18.65
CA THR A 9 -3.17 -10.34 -19.93
C THR A 9 -3.71 -11.05 -21.15
N ALA A 10 -4.25 -12.26 -21.01
CA ALA A 10 -4.77 -13.07 -22.11
C ALA A 10 -5.84 -12.36 -22.96
N HIS A 11 -6.64 -11.49 -22.33
CA HIS A 11 -7.73 -10.76 -22.98
C HIS A 11 -7.29 -9.42 -23.58
N LEU A 12 -6.11 -8.89 -23.21
CA LEU A 12 -5.63 -7.61 -23.72
C LEU A 12 -5.14 -7.75 -25.17
N PRO A 13 -5.28 -6.75 -26.04
CA PRO A 13 -4.59 -6.72 -27.34
C PRO A 13 -3.07 -6.61 -27.15
N ASP A 14 -2.30 -6.92 -28.17
CA ASP A 14 -0.83 -6.87 -28.10
C ASP A 14 -0.33 -5.46 -27.79
N ASN A 15 -0.97 -4.45 -28.37
CA ASN A 15 -0.75 -3.05 -28.10
C ASN A 15 -2.07 -2.37 -27.82
N PHE A 16 -2.09 -1.46 -26.85
CA PHE A 16 -3.24 -0.64 -26.50
C PHE A 16 -2.79 0.68 -25.93
N GLU A 17 -3.65 1.68 -26.01
CA GLU A 17 -3.42 2.99 -25.44
C GLU A 17 -4.16 3.12 -24.11
N ARG A 18 -3.51 3.78 -23.15
CA ARG A 18 -4.08 4.06 -21.83
C ARG A 18 -3.49 5.34 -21.27
N GLU A 19 -4.33 6.15 -20.67
CA GLU A 19 -3.92 7.23 -19.79
C GLU A 19 -3.90 6.72 -18.36
N ASP A 20 -2.73 6.79 -17.71
CA ASP A 20 -2.54 6.34 -16.34
C ASP A 20 -1.28 7.01 -15.74
N GLU A 21 -0.98 6.78 -14.47
CA GLU A 21 0.26 7.20 -13.82
C GLU A 21 1.30 6.08 -13.94
N PHE A 22 2.46 6.38 -14.51
CA PHE A 22 3.54 5.39 -14.70
C PHE A 22 4.67 5.64 -13.73
N TYR A 23 5.02 4.61 -12.92
CA TYR A 23 6.08 4.70 -11.91
C TYR A 23 7.42 4.25 -12.44
N ASP A 24 8.46 5.06 -12.23
CA ASP A 24 9.84 4.69 -12.48
C ASP A 24 10.40 3.82 -11.33
N PHE A 25 11.14 2.77 -11.68
CA PHE A 25 11.72 1.85 -10.70
C PHE A 25 13.23 2.01 -10.64
N LYS A 26 13.77 2.35 -9.47
CA LYS A 26 15.23 2.51 -9.26
C LYS A 26 16.01 1.20 -9.35
N SER A 27 15.37 0.07 -9.02
CA SER A 27 16.02 -1.23 -8.99
C SER A 27 15.00 -2.34 -9.29
N LEU A 28 15.21 -3.02 -10.42
CA LEU A 28 14.43 -4.19 -10.82
C LEU A 28 15.35 -5.40 -10.92
N LYS A 29 15.01 -6.48 -10.21
CA LYS A 29 15.68 -7.78 -10.35
C LYS A 29 15.10 -8.53 -11.54
N LYS A 30 15.46 -8.11 -12.76
CA LYS A 30 14.86 -8.59 -14.02
C LYS A 30 14.94 -10.10 -14.20
N ASP A 31 15.95 -10.72 -13.63
CA ASP A 31 16.19 -12.18 -13.64
C ASP A 31 15.20 -12.97 -12.75
N LYS A 32 14.48 -12.30 -11.87
CA LYS A 32 13.54 -12.91 -10.91
C LYS A 32 12.08 -12.59 -11.19
N LEU A 33 11.79 -11.80 -12.19
CA LEU A 33 10.45 -11.32 -12.51
C LEU A 33 10.02 -11.80 -13.89
N SER A 34 8.76 -12.24 -13.99
CA SER A 34 8.10 -12.54 -15.27
C SER A 34 7.22 -11.37 -15.66
N PHE A 35 7.63 -10.64 -16.69
CA PHE A 35 6.97 -9.40 -17.08
C PHE A 35 5.75 -9.65 -17.97
N LEU A 36 4.68 -8.91 -17.72
CA LEU A 36 3.38 -9.04 -18.37
C LEU A 36 3.10 -7.91 -19.35
N VAL A 37 3.37 -6.70 -18.94
CA VAL A 37 3.11 -5.50 -19.72
C VAL A 37 4.24 -4.49 -19.52
N ARG A 38 4.58 -3.79 -20.58
CA ARG A 38 5.48 -2.62 -20.56
C ARG A 38 4.83 -1.45 -21.28
N VAL A 39 5.18 -0.23 -20.91
CA VAL A 39 4.87 0.97 -21.67
C VAL A 39 6.00 1.25 -22.68
N ASP A 40 5.64 1.88 -23.78
CA ASP A 40 6.55 2.46 -24.75
C ASP A 40 6.85 3.90 -24.32
N GLU A 41 8.08 4.17 -23.84
CA GLU A 41 8.44 5.50 -23.34
C GLU A 41 8.46 6.58 -24.44
N ASP A 42 8.55 6.21 -25.70
CA ASP A 42 8.42 7.14 -26.83
C ASP A 42 6.98 7.65 -27.00
N SER A 43 6.00 6.95 -26.42
CA SER A 43 4.58 7.31 -26.48
C SER A 43 4.17 8.44 -25.55
N TYR A 44 5.00 8.81 -24.57
CA TYR A 44 4.70 9.87 -23.60
C TYR A 44 5.95 10.69 -23.21
N LYS A 45 5.76 11.77 -22.45
CA LYS A 45 6.85 12.64 -22.01
C LYS A 45 7.30 12.28 -20.58
N GLN A 46 8.60 12.50 -20.29
CA GLN A 46 9.20 12.35 -18.96
C GLN A 46 9.50 10.92 -18.50
N GLY A 47 9.43 9.91 -19.37
CA GLY A 47 9.94 8.57 -19.09
C GLY A 47 11.42 8.59 -18.72
N LYS A 48 11.85 7.73 -17.79
CA LYS A 48 13.23 7.66 -17.29
C LYS A 48 13.77 6.23 -17.24
N MET A 49 12.98 5.25 -17.71
CA MET A 49 13.35 3.84 -17.70
C MET A 49 13.97 3.37 -19.01
N GLY A 50 13.89 4.19 -20.09
CA GLY A 50 14.43 3.88 -21.43
C GLY A 50 13.69 2.73 -22.10
N ASP A 51 14.42 1.88 -22.82
CA ASP A 51 13.86 0.81 -23.67
C ASP A 51 13.04 -0.24 -22.92
N PHE A 52 13.09 -0.27 -21.59
CA PHE A 52 12.41 -1.26 -20.79
C PHE A 52 11.73 -0.67 -19.55
N HIS A 53 10.46 -0.32 -19.71
CA HIS A 53 9.62 0.22 -18.66
C HIS A 53 8.44 -0.73 -18.34
N PRO A 54 8.60 -1.69 -17.40
CA PRO A 54 7.55 -2.63 -17.08
C PRO A 54 6.47 -1.98 -16.21
N LEU A 55 5.21 -2.35 -16.47
CA LEU A 55 4.04 -1.88 -15.71
C LEU A 55 3.38 -3.00 -14.89
N ALA A 56 3.52 -4.25 -15.32
CA ALA A 56 2.98 -5.39 -14.60
C ALA A 56 3.90 -6.60 -14.71
N TRP A 57 4.02 -7.37 -13.63
CA TRP A 57 4.81 -8.61 -13.57
C TRP A 57 4.29 -9.54 -12.49
N TYR A 58 4.80 -10.76 -12.51
CA TYR A 58 4.56 -11.73 -11.46
C TYR A 58 5.85 -12.48 -11.10
N HIS A 59 5.88 -13.11 -9.95
CA HIS A 59 6.96 -14.01 -9.54
C HIS A 59 6.49 -14.92 -8.40
N GLU A 60 7.27 -15.97 -8.17
CA GLU A 60 7.13 -16.82 -6.99
C GLU A 60 8.23 -16.47 -5.99
N PHE A 61 7.87 -16.43 -4.73
CA PHE A 61 8.81 -16.15 -3.64
C PHE A 61 8.37 -16.84 -2.37
N ASP A 62 9.29 -17.57 -1.76
CA ASP A 62 9.15 -18.20 -0.45
C ASP A 62 7.87 -19.06 -0.31
N GLY A 63 7.53 -19.81 -1.35
CA GLY A 63 6.35 -20.68 -1.42
C GLY A 63 5.04 -19.96 -1.73
N GLY A 64 5.09 -18.66 -1.95
CA GLY A 64 3.96 -17.85 -2.34
C GLY A 64 4.06 -17.35 -3.78
N LYS A 65 3.00 -16.69 -4.24
CA LYS A 65 2.90 -16.03 -5.54
C LYS A 65 2.62 -14.55 -5.34
N ALA A 66 3.31 -13.72 -6.10
CA ALA A 66 3.14 -12.27 -6.08
C ALA A 66 2.81 -11.76 -7.49
N PHE A 67 1.76 -10.99 -7.61
CA PHE A 67 1.37 -10.27 -8.80
C PHE A 67 1.42 -8.77 -8.51
N TYR A 68 2.09 -8.04 -9.38
CA TYR A 68 2.19 -6.59 -9.33
C TYR A 68 1.62 -5.96 -10.59
N THR A 69 0.92 -4.86 -10.41
CA THR A 69 0.51 -3.96 -11.49
C THR A 69 0.50 -2.52 -10.99
N ASN A 70 0.95 -1.57 -11.80
CA ASN A 70 0.81 -0.15 -11.52
C ASN A 70 -0.27 0.52 -12.37
N TYR A 71 -1.21 -0.25 -12.87
CA TYR A 71 -2.43 0.30 -13.46
C TYR A 71 -3.40 0.72 -12.38
N GLY A 72 -4.08 1.85 -12.57
CA GLY A 72 -5.21 2.23 -11.73
C GLY A 72 -4.97 3.42 -10.83
N HIS A 73 -4.65 4.57 -11.41
CA HIS A 73 -4.56 5.82 -10.66
C HIS A 73 -5.93 6.44 -10.38
N THR A 74 -6.85 6.40 -11.34
CA THR A 74 -8.18 7.04 -11.22
C THR A 74 -9.30 6.04 -10.96
N ASN A 75 -10.41 6.52 -10.39
CA ASN A 75 -11.60 5.69 -10.17
C ASN A 75 -12.16 5.13 -11.47
N GLU A 76 -12.09 5.90 -12.55
CA GLU A 76 -12.56 5.54 -13.88
C GLU A 76 -11.82 4.33 -14.42
N THR A 77 -10.53 4.23 -14.16
CA THR A 77 -9.70 3.08 -14.55
C THR A 77 -10.26 1.78 -13.98
N PHE A 78 -10.68 1.76 -12.72
CA PHE A 78 -11.23 0.56 -12.08
C PHE A 78 -12.63 0.16 -12.57
N THR A 79 -13.32 1.05 -13.27
CA THR A 79 -14.62 0.72 -13.89
C THR A 79 -14.48 0.09 -15.28
N GLN A 80 -13.29 0.13 -15.88
CA GLN A 80 -13.04 -0.40 -17.21
C GLN A 80 -13.02 -1.94 -17.18
N PRO A 81 -13.76 -2.63 -18.09
CA PRO A 81 -13.84 -4.09 -18.10
C PRO A 81 -12.49 -4.79 -18.26
N ASP A 82 -11.57 -4.21 -19.05
CA ASP A 82 -10.25 -4.79 -19.27
C ASP A 82 -9.36 -4.68 -18.01
N MET A 83 -9.48 -3.58 -17.28
CA MET A 83 -8.81 -3.43 -15.99
C MET A 83 -9.33 -4.42 -14.95
N GLN A 84 -10.65 -4.58 -14.88
CA GLN A 84 -11.27 -5.55 -13.98
C GLN A 84 -10.82 -6.98 -14.30
N LYS A 85 -10.79 -7.37 -15.57
CA LYS A 85 -10.28 -8.67 -16.00
C LYS A 85 -8.80 -8.84 -15.70
N HIS A 86 -8.00 -7.77 -15.87
CA HIS A 86 -6.58 -7.76 -15.52
C HIS A 86 -6.36 -8.04 -14.03
N LEU A 87 -7.07 -7.35 -13.16
CA LEU A 87 -6.98 -7.55 -11.70
C LEU A 87 -7.48 -8.93 -11.28
N ILE A 88 -8.66 -9.35 -11.80
CA ILE A 88 -9.23 -10.66 -11.47
C ILE A 88 -8.28 -11.77 -11.95
N GLY A 89 -7.71 -11.65 -13.16
CA GLY A 89 -6.74 -12.61 -13.69
C GLY A 89 -5.49 -12.70 -12.83
N GLY A 90 -4.93 -11.57 -12.35
CA GLY A 90 -3.80 -11.52 -11.44
C GLY A 90 -4.10 -12.17 -10.09
N LEU A 91 -5.24 -11.83 -9.49
CA LEU A 91 -5.71 -12.43 -8.24
C LEU A 91 -5.96 -13.94 -8.39
N THR A 92 -6.63 -14.36 -9.45
CA THR A 92 -6.88 -15.78 -9.73
C THR A 92 -5.58 -16.55 -9.85
N TRP A 93 -4.58 -16.00 -10.55
CA TRP A 93 -3.26 -16.62 -10.66
C TRP A 93 -2.56 -16.72 -9.30
N ALA A 94 -2.59 -15.64 -8.52
CA ALA A 94 -1.93 -15.61 -7.20
C ALA A 94 -2.60 -16.55 -6.19
N MET A 95 -3.91 -16.79 -6.30
CA MET A 95 -4.69 -17.66 -5.43
C MET A 95 -4.85 -19.08 -5.98
N ALA A 96 -4.56 -19.31 -7.27
CA ALA A 96 -4.63 -20.62 -7.89
C ALA A 96 -3.47 -21.50 -7.43
N ASP A 97 -3.73 -22.78 -7.29
CA ASP A 97 -2.83 -23.83 -6.88
C ASP A 97 -2.51 -23.88 -5.37
N LYS A 98 -2.08 -25.06 -4.95
CA LYS A 98 -1.59 -25.29 -3.60
C LYS A 98 -0.25 -24.59 -3.43
N LEU A 99 -0.25 -23.50 -2.69
CA LEU A 99 0.97 -22.83 -2.29
C LEU A 99 1.84 -23.81 -1.49
N ASN A 100 3.11 -23.94 -1.86
CA ASN A 100 4.02 -24.85 -1.20
C ASN A 100 4.78 -24.12 -0.08
N TYR A 101 4.29 -24.27 1.13
CA TYR A 101 4.90 -23.69 2.32
C TYR A 101 5.89 -24.62 3.04
N ALA A 102 6.25 -25.75 2.47
CA ALA A 102 7.11 -26.73 3.16
C ALA A 102 8.51 -26.18 3.50
N ASN A 103 9.05 -25.31 2.65
CA ASN A 103 10.41 -24.78 2.77
C ASN A 103 10.45 -23.25 2.84
N VAL A 104 9.39 -22.61 3.35
CA VAL A 104 9.38 -21.15 3.48
C VAL A 104 10.34 -20.68 4.56
N THR A 105 11.00 -19.57 4.33
CA THR A 105 11.95 -18.94 5.25
C THR A 105 11.32 -17.80 6.03
N SER A 106 10.26 -17.19 5.50
CA SER A 106 9.52 -16.14 6.19
C SER A 106 8.71 -16.72 7.36
N LYS A 107 8.62 -15.96 8.43
CA LYS A 107 7.71 -16.27 9.54
C LYS A 107 6.28 -16.05 9.07
N ARG A 108 5.43 -17.06 9.22
CA ARG A 108 3.99 -16.91 8.99
C ARG A 108 3.40 -15.92 9.98
N ALA A 109 2.48 -15.09 9.48
CA ALA A 109 1.61 -14.35 10.38
C ALA A 109 0.85 -15.32 11.28
N PRO A 110 0.67 -14.99 12.57
CA PRO A 110 -0.15 -15.80 13.46
C PRO A 110 -1.57 -15.96 12.92
N GLU A 111 -2.20 -17.10 13.20
CA GLU A 111 -3.58 -17.35 12.80
C GLU A 111 -4.54 -16.34 13.43
N GLU A 112 -5.52 -15.84 12.66
CA GLU A 112 -6.45 -14.79 13.11
C GLU A 112 -7.22 -15.16 14.38
N ASN A 113 -7.53 -16.45 14.59
CA ASN A 113 -8.21 -16.94 15.80
C ASN A 113 -7.38 -16.79 17.08
N ARG A 114 -6.12 -16.42 17.00
CA ARG A 114 -5.23 -16.16 18.14
C ARG A 114 -5.28 -14.70 18.61
N PHE A 115 -6.06 -13.86 17.96
CA PHE A 115 -6.20 -12.44 18.26
C PHE A 115 -7.67 -12.06 18.41
N VAL A 116 -7.91 -11.09 19.27
CA VAL A 116 -9.21 -10.43 19.38
C VAL A 116 -9.08 -9.04 18.80
N LYS A 117 -9.87 -8.73 17.76
CA LYS A 117 -9.96 -7.40 17.20
C LYS A 117 -10.93 -6.54 18.00
N THR A 118 -10.44 -5.47 18.60
CA THR A 118 -11.24 -4.51 19.36
C THR A 118 -11.18 -3.14 18.73
N ASN A 119 -12.34 -2.55 18.43
CA ASN A 119 -12.40 -1.16 17.97
C ASN A 119 -12.36 -0.23 19.19
N LEU A 120 -11.26 0.53 19.33
CA LEU A 120 -11.09 1.49 20.42
C LEU A 120 -11.83 2.80 20.15
N VAL A 121 -11.70 3.31 18.90
CA VAL A 121 -12.31 4.57 18.47
C VAL A 121 -12.97 4.37 17.11
N LYS A 122 -14.14 4.99 16.92
CA LYS A 122 -14.90 4.97 15.67
C LYS A 122 -15.00 6.39 15.09
N ASN A 123 -15.37 6.47 13.81
CA ASN A 123 -15.60 7.74 13.11
C ASN A 123 -14.38 8.67 13.11
N LEU A 124 -13.20 8.09 12.92
CA LEU A 124 -11.98 8.83 12.70
C LEU A 124 -12.01 9.50 11.32
N PHE A 125 -11.40 10.67 11.25
CA PHE A 125 -11.30 11.43 9.99
C PHE A 125 -9.88 11.32 9.44
N GLU A 126 -9.69 10.49 8.43
CA GLU A 126 -8.39 10.27 7.76
C GLU A 126 -7.23 10.01 8.75
N PRO A 127 -7.32 8.98 9.62
CA PRO A 127 -6.26 8.67 10.57
C PRO A 127 -4.99 8.20 9.84
N THR A 128 -3.81 8.66 10.28
CA THR A 128 -2.54 8.41 9.61
C THR A 128 -1.60 7.52 10.40
N GLU A 129 -1.40 7.80 11.69
CA GLU A 129 -0.44 7.06 12.51
C GLU A 129 -0.89 7.05 13.97
N LEU A 130 -0.39 6.09 14.77
CA LEU A 130 -0.63 6.01 16.20
C LEU A 130 0.61 5.56 16.97
N ALA A 131 0.64 5.92 18.27
CA ALA A 131 1.59 5.37 19.22
C ALA A 131 0.88 5.00 20.52
N VAL A 132 1.30 3.91 21.15
CA VAL A 132 0.79 3.48 22.45
C VAL A 132 1.71 4.01 23.55
N MET A 133 1.15 4.80 24.45
CA MET A 133 1.88 5.34 25.58
C MET A 133 2.10 4.28 26.67
N PRO A 134 3.12 4.40 27.52
CA PRO A 134 3.39 3.45 28.62
C PRO A 134 2.21 3.24 29.57
N ASN A 135 1.36 4.26 29.75
CA ASN A 135 0.16 4.19 30.58
C ASN A 135 -1.08 3.57 29.87
N GLY A 136 -0.88 3.01 28.68
CA GLY A 136 -1.93 2.36 27.88
C GLY A 136 -2.83 3.31 27.10
N LYS A 137 -2.66 4.63 27.22
CA LYS A 137 -3.35 5.58 26.33
C LYS A 137 -2.82 5.44 24.90
N VAL A 138 -3.65 5.71 23.92
CA VAL A 138 -3.27 5.72 22.51
C VAL A 138 -3.34 7.14 22.00
N ILE A 139 -2.20 7.65 21.52
CA ILE A 139 -2.10 8.93 20.84
C ILE A 139 -2.08 8.67 19.33
N PHE A 140 -2.83 9.44 18.56
CA PHE A 140 -2.93 9.24 17.13
C PHE A 140 -3.17 10.54 16.37
N THR A 141 -2.82 10.54 15.10
CA THR A 141 -2.92 11.68 14.22
C THR A 141 -4.03 11.49 13.19
N GLU A 142 -4.70 12.58 12.87
CA GLU A 142 -5.57 12.70 11.70
C GLU A 142 -4.91 13.64 10.68
N ARG A 143 -4.96 13.30 9.40
CA ARG A 143 -4.21 13.94 8.33
C ARG A 143 -4.32 15.47 8.30
N ARG A 144 -5.49 16.01 8.65
CA ARG A 144 -5.75 17.47 8.65
C ARG A 144 -5.28 18.20 9.91
N GLY A 145 -4.32 17.62 10.64
CA GLY A 145 -3.59 18.29 11.70
C GLY A 145 -4.09 18.02 13.12
N ALA A 146 -5.11 17.19 13.32
CA ALA A 146 -5.57 16.87 14.66
C ALA A 146 -4.69 15.80 15.31
N LEU A 147 -4.21 16.06 16.51
CA LEU A 147 -3.56 15.13 17.41
C LEU A 147 -4.55 14.75 18.52
N LYS A 148 -4.89 13.48 18.62
CA LYS A 148 -5.91 12.97 19.53
C LYS A 148 -5.34 11.94 20.48
N VAL A 149 -5.93 11.84 21.67
CA VAL A 149 -5.59 10.83 22.68
C VAL A 149 -6.84 10.08 23.11
N TRP A 150 -6.83 8.76 22.96
CA TRP A 150 -7.82 7.87 23.56
C TRP A 150 -7.33 7.37 24.92
N ASN A 151 -8.22 7.38 25.91
CA ASN A 151 -7.94 6.94 27.27
C ASN A 151 -8.67 5.63 27.57
N PRO A 152 -7.95 4.52 27.87
CA PRO A 152 -8.55 3.22 28.16
C PRO A 152 -9.41 3.19 29.43
N THR A 153 -9.14 4.07 30.40
CA THR A 153 -9.89 4.10 31.67
C THR A 153 -11.27 4.75 31.51
N THR A 154 -11.37 5.83 30.74
CA THR A 154 -12.63 6.55 30.54
C THR A 154 -13.33 6.14 29.25
N ASN A 155 -12.62 5.44 28.35
CA ASN A 155 -13.03 5.13 26.98
C ASN A 155 -13.39 6.38 26.16
N GLU A 156 -12.75 7.51 26.46
CA GLU A 156 -12.98 8.79 25.81
C GLU A 156 -11.79 9.18 24.93
N THR A 157 -12.09 9.95 23.91
CA THR A 157 -11.08 10.53 23.02
C THR A 157 -11.11 12.04 23.13
N THR A 158 -9.95 12.66 23.33
CA THR A 158 -9.79 14.10 23.43
C THR A 158 -8.83 14.61 22.36
N ILE A 159 -9.02 15.84 21.90
CA ILE A 159 -8.05 16.54 21.04
C ILE A 159 -6.94 17.09 21.96
N ALA A 160 -5.72 16.63 21.76
CA ALA A 160 -4.55 17.11 22.50
C ALA A 160 -3.96 18.37 21.88
N ALA A 161 -3.95 18.44 20.54
CA ALA A 161 -3.48 19.59 19.80
C ALA A 161 -4.09 19.62 18.39
N THR A 162 -4.01 20.78 17.75
CA THR A 162 -4.30 20.95 16.32
C THR A 162 -3.18 21.77 15.71
N SER A 163 -2.64 21.32 14.59
CA SER A 163 -1.60 22.00 13.82
C SER A 163 -2.13 22.42 12.46
N ASP A 164 -1.75 23.62 12.02
CA ASP A 164 -1.93 24.01 10.62
C ASP A 164 -0.96 23.19 9.78
N VAL A 165 -1.51 22.46 8.80
CA VAL A 165 -0.76 21.61 7.89
C VAL A 165 -1.26 21.84 6.46
N TYR A 166 -0.38 21.62 5.49
CA TYR A 166 -0.81 21.57 4.10
C TYR A 166 -1.46 20.20 3.83
N ASP A 167 -2.80 20.20 3.73
CA ASP A 167 -3.63 18.97 3.67
C ASP A 167 -4.16 18.63 2.27
N LYS A 168 -3.50 19.14 1.21
CA LYS A 168 -3.88 18.83 -0.18
C LYS A 168 -3.23 17.52 -0.62
N PHE A 169 -3.94 16.79 -1.49
CA PHE A 169 -3.49 15.48 -1.96
C PHE A 169 -3.21 14.52 -0.78
N GLU A 170 -2.05 13.88 -0.76
CA GLU A 170 -1.60 12.97 0.30
C GLU A 170 -0.85 13.67 1.45
N TYR A 171 -0.74 15.00 1.41
CA TYR A 171 -0.03 15.77 2.43
C TYR A 171 -0.86 15.99 3.70
N GLY A 172 -0.19 16.32 4.79
CA GLY A 172 -0.82 16.62 6.08
C GLY A 172 0.01 16.21 7.29
N LEU A 173 -0.66 15.94 8.39
CA LEU A 173 -0.06 15.35 9.60
C LEU A 173 0.03 13.84 9.42
N MET A 174 1.23 13.32 9.13
CA MET A 174 1.44 12.00 8.58
C MET A 174 2.04 10.99 9.55
N GLY A 175 2.73 11.45 10.59
CA GLY A 175 3.42 10.53 11.49
C GLY A 175 3.52 11.03 12.91
N ILE A 176 3.64 10.07 13.85
CA ILE A 176 3.90 10.34 15.26
C ILE A 176 4.87 9.30 15.82
N GLY A 177 5.78 9.75 16.67
CA GLY A 177 6.65 8.90 17.46
C GLY A 177 6.77 9.41 18.87
N LEU A 178 6.88 8.52 19.85
CA LEU A 178 7.22 8.87 21.23
C LEU A 178 8.74 8.96 21.36
N ASP A 179 9.21 9.90 22.15
CA ASP A 179 10.62 9.95 22.56
C ASP A 179 11.01 8.65 23.29
N PRO A 180 12.22 8.11 23.10
CA PRO A 180 12.68 6.94 23.86
C PRO A 180 12.63 7.12 25.39
N LYS A 181 12.64 8.37 25.85
CA LYS A 181 12.50 8.75 27.27
C LYS A 181 11.14 9.41 27.57
N PHE A 182 10.08 8.99 26.88
CA PHE A 182 8.77 9.62 26.99
C PHE A 182 8.24 9.66 28.45
N GLU A 183 8.54 8.65 29.26
CA GLU A 183 8.14 8.64 30.68
C GLU A 183 8.81 9.76 31.52
N GLU A 184 9.99 10.25 31.07
CA GLU A 184 10.71 11.31 31.76
C GLU A 184 10.31 12.70 31.22
N ASN A 185 10.13 12.83 29.89
CA ASN A 185 10.05 14.14 29.23
C ASN A 185 8.69 14.44 28.57
N ASN A 186 7.86 13.41 28.32
CA ASN A 186 6.56 13.48 27.62
C ASN A 186 6.65 14.04 26.20
N TRP A 187 7.81 13.89 25.53
CA TRP A 187 7.99 14.41 24.18
C TRP A 187 7.41 13.46 23.14
N VAL A 188 6.72 14.07 22.16
CA VAL A 188 6.27 13.40 20.94
C VAL A 188 6.86 14.11 19.72
N TYR A 189 7.21 13.33 18.72
CA TYR A 189 7.69 13.84 17.43
C TYR A 189 6.58 13.69 16.40
N LEU A 190 6.30 14.77 15.68
CA LEU A 190 5.30 14.80 14.63
C LEU A 190 6.00 15.01 13.29
N TYR A 191 5.56 14.24 12.29
CA TYR A 191 5.94 14.44 10.90
C TYR A 191 4.75 15.00 10.13
N TYR A 192 4.93 16.17 9.54
CA TYR A 192 3.89 16.87 8.79
C TYR A 192 4.45 17.74 7.67
N THR A 193 3.59 18.23 6.79
CA THR A 193 3.88 19.10 5.66
C THR A 193 3.10 20.40 5.76
#